data_f8d942a59b405391fbf77d4eff9966ca
#
_entry.id   f8d942a59b405391fbf77d4eff9966ca
#
_cell.length_a   1.000
_cell.length_b   1.000
_cell.length_c   1.000
_cell.angle_alpha   90.00
_cell.angle_beta   90.00
_cell.angle_gamma   90.00
#
_symmetry.space_group_name_H-M   'P 1'
#
loop_
_entity.id
_entity.type
_entity.pdbx_description
1 polymer ?
#
loop_
_entity_poly.entity_id
_entity_poly.type
_entity_poly.pdbx_seq_one_letter_code
_entity_poly.pdbx_strand_id
1 'polypeptide(L)'
;ICLETGKPIRDSKIEMERSLHPLLMAAEESKMIYGETVPMDAAIAGKNVFGFTMKIPLGVVAAITPFNYPVNLAIHKLAPALAAKNTVVFKPSSKAPLSALKMAEIMGRHLPKGTVNAITGSANVLGEEMITSPLINKISFTGSVSTGLSIAKKAGMKKLTLELGGNDPLIVMEDANLDAAVTAAVS
;
A
#
# COMPACT_ATOMS: atom_id res chain seq x y z
N ILE A 1 -8.37 16.97 -0.94
CA ILE A 1 -9.02 15.98 -0.07
C ILE A 1 -10.38 16.53 0.37
N CYS A 2 -10.48 17.67 1.08
CA CYS A 2 -11.75 18.21 1.61
C CYS A 2 -12.88 18.27 0.58
N LEU A 3 -12.61 18.82 -0.61
CA LEU A 3 -13.63 19.04 -1.64
C LEU A 3 -14.21 17.75 -2.24
N GLU A 4 -13.47 16.65 -2.20
CA GLU A 4 -13.92 15.37 -2.78
C GLU A 4 -14.43 14.37 -1.73
N THR A 5 -13.97 14.47 -0.46
CA THR A 5 -14.34 13.53 0.59
C THR A 5 -15.31 14.10 1.63
N GLY A 6 -15.45 15.42 1.70
CA GLY A 6 -16.16 16.09 2.78
C GLY A 6 -15.41 16.13 4.12
N LYS A 7 -14.17 15.63 4.18
CA LYS A 7 -13.33 15.60 5.39
C LYS A 7 -13.01 17.03 5.85
N PRO A 8 -13.03 17.33 7.16
CA PRO A 8 -12.61 18.62 7.69
C PRO A 8 -11.20 19.01 7.24
N ILE A 9 -10.97 20.30 7.03
CA ILE A 9 -9.67 20.81 6.57
C ILE A 9 -8.55 20.49 7.56
N ARG A 10 -8.84 20.47 8.88
CA ARG A 10 -7.88 20.07 9.92
C ARG A 10 -7.40 18.63 9.68
N ASP A 11 -8.32 17.71 9.50
CA ASP A 11 -8.02 16.28 9.36
C ASP A 11 -7.36 15.99 8.01
N SER A 12 -7.72 16.75 6.98
CA SER A 12 -7.05 16.66 5.67
C SER A 12 -5.60 17.15 5.73
N LYS A 13 -5.30 18.19 6.54
CA LYS A 13 -3.91 18.61 6.78
C LYS A 13 -3.13 17.56 7.54
N ILE A 14 -3.71 16.97 8.59
CA ILE A 14 -3.10 15.87 9.35
C ILE A 14 -2.81 14.67 8.43
N GLU A 15 -3.73 14.32 7.53
CA GLU A 15 -3.50 13.27 6.54
C GLU A 15 -2.27 13.57 5.68
N MET A 16 -2.15 14.80 5.18
CA MET A 16 -1.00 15.19 4.34
C MET A 16 0.32 15.12 5.11
N GLU A 17 0.36 15.62 6.35
CA GLU A 17 1.54 15.56 7.21
C GLU A 17 1.94 14.11 7.48
N ARG A 18 1.00 13.26 7.86
CA ARG A 18 1.24 11.83 8.07
C ARG A 18 1.72 11.11 6.82
N SER A 19 1.32 11.57 5.64
CA SER A 19 1.69 10.97 4.36
C SER A 19 3.17 11.19 3.99
N LEU A 20 3.82 12.21 4.55
CA LEU A 20 5.24 12.47 4.29
C LEU A 20 6.14 11.44 4.98
N HIS A 21 5.76 10.98 6.16
CA HIS A 21 6.58 10.07 6.95
C HIS A 21 6.84 8.72 6.24
N PRO A 22 5.84 7.95 5.77
CA PRO A 22 6.10 6.70 5.06
C PRO A 22 6.82 6.91 3.72
N LEU A 23 6.67 8.08 3.09
CA LEU A 23 7.43 8.41 1.88
C LEU A 23 8.93 8.57 2.19
N LEU A 24 9.27 9.30 3.25
CA LEU A 24 10.65 9.48 3.70
C LEU A 24 11.26 8.13 4.16
N MET A 25 10.52 7.35 4.95
CA MET A 25 10.97 6.02 5.36
C MET A 25 11.26 5.11 4.16
N ALA A 26 10.37 5.07 3.17
CA ALA A 26 10.59 4.28 1.97
C ALA A 26 11.82 4.72 1.17
N ALA A 27 12.10 6.03 1.14
CA ALA A 27 13.30 6.58 0.49
C ALA A 27 14.57 6.14 1.23
N GLU A 28 14.60 6.16 2.56
CA GLU A 28 15.74 5.68 3.34
C GLU A 28 15.91 4.17 3.23
N GLU A 29 14.83 3.39 3.41
CA GLU A 29 14.85 1.94 3.28
C GLU A 29 15.29 1.47 1.89
N SER A 30 15.05 2.26 0.83
CA SER A 30 15.50 1.93 -0.52
C SER A 30 17.02 1.73 -0.63
N LYS A 31 17.79 2.35 0.27
CA LYS A 31 19.24 2.25 0.35
C LYS A 31 19.70 1.00 1.12
N MET A 32 18.79 0.34 1.83
CA MET A 32 19.07 -0.79 2.74
C MET A 32 18.46 -2.12 2.26
N ILE A 33 18.12 -2.22 0.98
CA ILE A 33 17.61 -3.46 0.39
C ILE A 33 18.80 -4.36 0.04
N TYR A 34 19.30 -5.07 1.06
CA TYR A 34 20.45 -5.96 0.91
C TYR A 34 20.03 -7.41 0.62
N GLY A 35 21.01 -8.20 0.16
CA GLY A 35 21.00 -9.65 0.25
C GLY A 35 21.76 -10.13 1.48
N GLU A 36 21.89 -11.43 1.60
CA GLU A 36 22.57 -12.10 2.71
C GLU A 36 23.62 -13.09 2.16
N THR A 37 24.72 -13.25 2.86
CA THR A 37 25.63 -14.37 2.64
C THR A 37 25.04 -15.64 3.24
N VAL A 38 25.10 -16.73 2.50
CA VAL A 38 24.61 -18.05 2.92
C VAL A 38 25.81 -18.91 3.33
N PRO A 39 25.88 -19.44 4.57
CA PRO A 39 26.97 -20.32 5.02
C PRO A 39 26.82 -21.70 4.36
N MET A 40 27.30 -21.83 3.13
CA MET A 40 27.16 -23.06 2.33
C MET A 40 27.93 -24.24 2.93
N ASP A 41 29.03 -23.97 3.61
CA ASP A 41 29.89 -24.94 4.29
C ASP A 41 29.25 -25.57 5.56
N ALA A 42 28.08 -25.09 5.98
CA ALA A 42 27.26 -25.77 6.99
C ALA A 42 26.82 -27.19 6.58
N ALA A 43 26.89 -27.51 5.28
CA ALA A 43 26.64 -28.84 4.73
C ALA A 43 27.87 -29.35 3.99
N ILE A 44 28.13 -30.66 4.06
CA ILE A 44 29.30 -31.32 3.39
C ILE A 44 29.30 -31.02 1.88
N ALA A 45 28.14 -31.05 1.24
CA ALA A 45 27.97 -30.77 -0.18
C ALA A 45 28.26 -29.30 -0.55
N GLY A 46 28.24 -28.39 0.40
CA GLY A 46 28.51 -26.96 0.22
C GLY A 46 29.97 -26.54 0.45
N LYS A 47 30.87 -27.50 0.72
CA LYS A 47 32.28 -27.21 0.92
C LYS A 47 32.90 -26.57 -0.33
N ASN A 48 33.59 -25.42 -0.12
CA ASN A 48 34.19 -24.61 -1.19
C ASN A 48 33.15 -23.94 -2.13
N VAL A 49 31.87 -23.84 -1.72
CA VAL A 49 30.84 -23.09 -2.44
C VAL A 49 30.61 -21.76 -1.71
N PHE A 50 30.54 -20.66 -2.49
CA PHE A 50 30.12 -19.35 -1.98
C PHE A 50 28.66 -19.09 -2.39
N GLY A 51 27.80 -18.79 -1.41
CA GLY A 51 26.39 -18.53 -1.61
C GLY A 51 25.98 -17.15 -1.10
N PHE A 52 25.11 -16.47 -1.84
CA PHE A 52 24.47 -15.23 -1.39
C PHE A 52 23.09 -15.08 -2.01
N THR A 53 22.24 -14.28 -1.36
CA THR A 53 20.92 -13.88 -1.87
C THR A 53 20.97 -12.46 -2.38
N MET A 54 20.12 -12.12 -3.34
CA MET A 54 19.84 -10.74 -3.77
C MET A 54 18.35 -10.50 -3.77
N LYS A 55 17.94 -9.31 -3.31
CA LYS A 55 16.57 -8.84 -3.47
C LYS A 55 16.39 -8.26 -4.87
N ILE A 56 15.41 -8.75 -5.61
CA ILE A 56 15.08 -8.28 -6.96
C ILE A 56 13.66 -7.72 -6.98
N PRO A 57 13.36 -6.73 -7.84
CA PRO A 57 12.00 -6.24 -8.02
C PRO A 57 11.04 -7.36 -8.42
N LEU A 58 9.79 -7.28 -7.96
CA LEU A 58 8.73 -8.20 -8.37
C LEU A 58 8.27 -7.93 -9.81
N GLY A 59 8.38 -6.68 -10.27
CA GLY A 59 7.90 -6.23 -11.56
C GLY A 59 6.74 -5.24 -11.43
N VAL A 60 5.54 -5.58 -11.91
CA VAL A 60 4.37 -4.70 -11.87
C VAL A 60 3.53 -4.96 -10.62
N VAL A 61 3.26 -3.89 -9.86
CA VAL A 61 2.41 -3.89 -8.66
C VAL A 61 1.09 -3.19 -8.96
N ALA A 62 -0.03 -3.88 -8.76
CA ALA A 62 -1.35 -3.26 -8.72
C ALA A 62 -1.59 -2.67 -7.33
N ALA A 63 -1.75 -1.34 -7.23
CA ALA A 63 -2.07 -0.63 -6.01
C ALA A 63 -3.53 -0.14 -6.06
N ILE A 64 -4.37 -0.62 -5.15
CA ILE A 64 -5.81 -0.30 -5.09
C ILE A 64 -6.12 0.27 -3.71
N THR A 65 -6.68 1.49 -3.66
CA THR A 65 -6.90 2.22 -2.41
C THR A 65 -8.36 2.65 -2.21
N PRO A 66 -8.80 2.75 -0.94
CA PRO A 66 -10.10 3.28 -0.59
C PRO A 66 -10.13 4.82 -0.62
N PHE A 67 -11.24 5.41 -0.17
CA PHE A 67 -11.50 6.85 -0.25
C PHE A 67 -11.28 7.62 1.07
N ASN A 68 -11.22 6.92 2.21
CA ASN A 68 -11.19 7.55 3.54
C ASN A 68 -9.88 8.31 3.84
N TYR A 69 -8.75 7.82 3.33
CA TYR A 69 -7.43 8.47 3.38
C TYR A 69 -6.77 8.39 2.00
N PRO A 70 -7.27 9.17 1.01
CA PRO A 70 -6.94 8.95 -0.41
C PRO A 70 -5.47 9.14 -0.74
N VAL A 71 -4.78 10.04 -0.04
CA VAL A 71 -3.34 10.29 -0.25
C VAL A 71 -2.49 9.37 0.62
N ASN A 72 -2.79 9.29 1.92
CA ASN A 72 -1.97 8.52 2.84
C ASN A 72 -1.94 7.03 2.49
N LEU A 73 -3.11 6.42 2.24
CA LEU A 73 -3.18 5.00 1.89
C LEU A 73 -2.59 4.69 0.50
N ALA A 74 -2.61 5.67 -0.41
CA ALA A 74 -1.90 5.54 -1.67
C ALA A 74 -0.38 5.52 -1.46
N ILE A 75 0.16 6.44 -0.65
CA ILE A 75 1.60 6.48 -0.35
C ILE A 75 2.07 5.19 0.32
N HIS A 76 1.30 4.62 1.25
CA HIS A 76 1.62 3.32 1.87
C HIS A 76 1.77 2.16 0.87
N LYS A 77 1.25 2.31 -0.35
CA LYS A 77 1.42 1.30 -1.41
C LYS A 77 2.46 1.69 -2.45
N LEU A 78 2.42 2.94 -2.90
CA LEU A 78 3.30 3.41 -3.95
C LEU A 78 4.75 3.54 -3.46
N ALA A 79 4.95 4.17 -2.30
CA ALA A 79 6.30 4.44 -1.81
C ALA A 79 7.14 3.16 -1.62
N PRO A 80 6.70 2.11 -0.91
CA PRO A 80 7.49 0.89 -0.78
C PRO A 80 7.62 0.11 -2.10
N ALA A 81 6.62 0.15 -2.99
CA ALA A 81 6.73 -0.49 -4.29
C ALA A 81 7.83 0.16 -5.14
N LEU A 82 7.88 1.50 -5.15
CA LEU A 82 8.87 2.29 -5.89
C LEU A 82 10.27 2.16 -5.27
N ALA A 83 10.36 2.21 -3.94
CA ALA A 83 11.62 2.00 -3.21
C ALA A 83 12.26 0.65 -3.56
N ALA A 84 11.44 -0.38 -3.74
CA ALA A 84 11.86 -1.72 -4.18
C ALA A 84 12.00 -1.84 -5.73
N LYS A 85 12.05 -0.72 -6.45
CA LYS A 85 12.26 -0.62 -7.92
C LYS A 85 11.19 -1.31 -8.76
N ASN A 86 9.96 -1.43 -8.25
CA ASN A 86 8.82 -1.91 -9.02
C ASN A 86 8.14 -0.77 -9.79
N THR A 87 7.39 -1.11 -10.83
CA THR A 87 6.44 -0.22 -11.48
C THR A 87 5.05 -0.42 -10.88
N VAL A 88 4.20 0.60 -10.94
CA VAL A 88 2.89 0.58 -10.30
C VAL A 88 1.78 0.93 -11.29
N VAL A 89 0.75 0.10 -11.33
CA VAL A 89 -0.57 0.44 -11.86
C VAL A 89 -1.45 0.80 -10.66
N PHE A 90 -1.79 2.08 -10.56
CA PHE A 90 -2.48 2.64 -9.41
C PHE A 90 -3.95 2.93 -9.72
N LYS A 91 -4.85 2.35 -8.94
CA LYS A 91 -6.29 2.57 -9.02
C LYS A 91 -6.80 3.19 -7.71
N PRO A 92 -6.94 4.52 -7.62
CA PRO A 92 -7.61 5.15 -6.50
C PRO A 92 -9.11 4.81 -6.48
N SER A 93 -9.75 5.06 -5.35
CA SER A 93 -11.21 4.98 -5.25
C SER A 93 -11.88 5.96 -6.20
N SER A 94 -12.96 5.55 -6.85
CA SER A 94 -13.79 6.45 -7.67
C SER A 94 -14.55 7.51 -6.85
N LYS A 95 -14.65 7.31 -5.52
CA LYS A 95 -15.31 8.27 -4.61
C LYS A 95 -14.42 9.48 -4.26
N ALA A 96 -13.10 9.34 -4.33
CA ALA A 96 -12.13 10.39 -4.03
C ALA A 96 -10.85 10.20 -4.87
N PRO A 97 -10.92 10.38 -6.19
CA PRO A 97 -9.79 10.11 -7.05
C PRO A 97 -8.82 11.28 -7.19
N LEU A 98 -9.29 12.54 -7.05
CA LEU A 98 -8.57 13.72 -7.52
C LEU A 98 -7.27 13.99 -6.75
N SER A 99 -7.30 13.93 -5.42
CA SER A 99 -6.10 14.11 -4.59
C SER A 99 -5.06 13.03 -4.86
N ALA A 100 -5.52 11.79 -4.97
CA ALA A 100 -4.65 10.64 -5.24
C ALA A 100 -4.04 10.70 -6.65
N LEU A 101 -4.81 11.11 -7.66
CA LEU A 101 -4.32 11.32 -9.02
C LEU A 101 -3.31 12.46 -9.07
N LYS A 102 -3.59 13.58 -8.36
CA LYS A 102 -2.65 14.70 -8.30
C LYS A 102 -1.32 14.31 -7.65
N MET A 103 -1.38 13.50 -6.60
CA MET A 103 -0.18 12.93 -5.98
C MET A 103 0.59 12.05 -6.97
N ALA A 104 -0.10 11.13 -7.65
CA ALA A 104 0.53 10.25 -8.64
C ALA A 104 1.16 11.04 -9.81
N GLU A 105 0.52 12.12 -10.26
CA GLU A 105 1.07 13.04 -11.26
C GLU A 105 2.38 13.69 -10.76
N ILE A 106 2.39 14.19 -9.52
CA ILE A 106 3.58 14.81 -8.93
C ILE A 106 4.72 13.78 -8.84
N MET A 107 4.44 12.59 -8.32
CA MET A 107 5.43 11.51 -8.24
C MET A 107 5.98 11.15 -9.63
N GLY A 108 5.11 11.03 -10.63
CA GLY A 108 5.49 10.70 -12.00
C GLY A 108 6.40 11.71 -12.68
N ARG A 109 6.41 12.98 -12.24
CA ARG A 109 7.33 14.01 -12.76
C ARG A 109 8.78 13.80 -12.31
N HIS A 110 8.99 13.09 -11.20
CA HIS A 110 10.30 12.84 -10.59
C HIS A 110 10.83 11.43 -10.84
N LEU A 111 10.08 10.62 -11.57
CA LEU A 111 10.39 9.21 -11.82
C LEU A 111 10.50 8.95 -13.33
N PRO A 112 11.18 7.88 -13.76
CA PRO A 112 11.19 7.47 -15.16
C PRO A 112 9.75 7.25 -15.68
N LYS A 113 9.53 7.57 -16.95
CA LYS A 113 8.22 7.39 -17.59
C LYS A 113 7.75 5.94 -17.46
N GLY A 114 6.46 5.76 -17.13
CA GLY A 114 5.85 4.45 -16.97
C GLY A 114 6.07 3.81 -15.59
N THR A 115 6.80 4.46 -14.68
CA THR A 115 6.99 3.92 -13.32
C THR A 115 5.70 3.96 -12.50
N VAL A 116 4.92 5.04 -12.59
CA VAL A 116 3.61 5.20 -11.95
C VAL A 116 2.56 5.47 -13.02
N ASN A 117 1.57 4.59 -13.12
CA ASN A 117 0.48 4.67 -14.09
C ASN A 117 -0.86 4.66 -13.33
N ALA A 118 -1.49 5.81 -13.20
CA ALA A 118 -2.76 5.94 -12.51
C ALA A 118 -3.93 5.75 -13.48
N ILE A 119 -4.90 4.92 -13.09
CA ILE A 119 -6.11 4.63 -13.86
C ILE A 119 -7.36 4.82 -13.01
N THR A 120 -8.42 5.32 -13.62
CA THR A 120 -9.74 5.47 -12.99
C THR A 120 -10.81 4.75 -13.81
N GLY A 121 -11.83 4.26 -13.15
CA GLY A 121 -12.96 3.58 -13.79
C GLY A 121 -13.64 2.57 -12.89
N SER A 122 -14.56 1.81 -13.46
CA SER A 122 -15.35 0.81 -12.76
C SER A 122 -14.48 -0.22 -12.06
N ALA A 123 -14.78 -0.47 -10.77
CA ALA A 123 -14.08 -1.49 -9.99
C ALA A 123 -14.34 -2.91 -10.56
N ASN A 124 -15.52 -3.15 -11.14
CA ASN A 124 -15.86 -4.45 -11.71
C ASN A 124 -15.06 -4.75 -12.98
N VAL A 125 -14.74 -3.73 -13.78
CA VAL A 125 -13.98 -3.91 -15.03
C VAL A 125 -12.48 -3.83 -14.76
N LEU A 126 -12.02 -2.67 -14.28
CA LEU A 126 -10.58 -2.47 -14.05
C LEU A 126 -10.03 -3.32 -12.90
N GLY A 127 -10.84 -3.52 -11.85
CA GLY A 127 -10.44 -4.35 -10.72
C GLY A 127 -10.24 -5.80 -11.13
N GLU A 128 -11.14 -6.36 -11.91
CA GLU A 128 -11.03 -7.74 -12.43
C GLU A 128 -9.78 -7.89 -13.28
N GLU A 129 -9.58 -6.98 -14.25
CA GLU A 129 -8.39 -6.99 -15.11
C GLU A 129 -7.08 -6.89 -14.31
N MET A 130 -7.01 -6.00 -13.31
CA MET A 130 -5.83 -5.87 -12.45
C MET A 130 -5.58 -7.14 -11.62
N ILE A 131 -6.62 -7.85 -11.22
CA ILE A 131 -6.49 -9.06 -10.40
C ILE A 131 -6.02 -10.25 -11.26
N THR A 132 -6.56 -10.39 -12.47
CA THR A 132 -6.37 -11.58 -13.31
C THR A 132 -5.22 -11.44 -14.30
N SER A 133 -4.84 -10.22 -14.70
CA SER A 133 -3.80 -9.96 -15.69
C SER A 133 -2.47 -10.67 -15.36
N PRO A 134 -1.90 -11.44 -16.28
CA PRO A 134 -0.62 -12.10 -16.08
C PRO A 134 0.57 -11.13 -16.00
N LEU A 135 0.39 -9.88 -16.39
CA LEU A 135 1.42 -8.83 -16.33
C LEU A 135 1.61 -8.28 -14.91
N ILE A 136 0.66 -8.52 -14.01
CA ILE A 136 0.74 -8.05 -12.62
C ILE A 136 1.29 -9.16 -11.74
N ASN A 137 2.36 -8.84 -11.01
CA ASN A 137 3.08 -9.76 -10.14
C ASN A 137 2.63 -9.69 -8.68
N LYS A 138 2.14 -8.52 -8.25
CA LYS A 138 1.68 -8.28 -6.88
C LYS A 138 0.45 -7.39 -6.87
N ILE A 139 -0.47 -7.68 -5.95
CA ILE A 139 -1.62 -6.82 -5.65
C ILE A 139 -1.47 -6.31 -4.22
N SER A 140 -1.54 -4.98 -4.07
CA SER A 140 -1.61 -4.28 -2.78
C SER A 140 -2.97 -3.58 -2.69
N PHE A 141 -3.83 -4.08 -1.83
CA PHE A 141 -5.21 -3.66 -1.69
C PHE A 141 -5.52 -3.21 -0.26
N THR A 142 -6.27 -2.11 -0.14
CA THR A 142 -6.93 -1.72 1.11
C THR A 142 -8.42 -1.49 0.83
N GLY A 143 -9.28 -2.12 1.61
CA GLY A 143 -10.73 -2.00 1.46
C GLY A 143 -11.51 -3.03 2.26
N SER A 144 -12.71 -3.37 1.78
CA SER A 144 -13.59 -4.31 2.50
C SER A 144 -13.06 -5.74 2.52
N VAL A 145 -13.40 -6.48 3.58
CA VAL A 145 -13.07 -7.90 3.74
C VAL A 145 -13.61 -8.72 2.56
N SER A 146 -14.84 -8.47 2.14
CA SER A 146 -15.48 -9.20 1.03
C SER A 146 -14.71 -9.04 -0.29
N THR A 147 -14.25 -7.82 -0.59
CA THR A 147 -13.42 -7.56 -1.77
C THR A 147 -12.04 -8.21 -1.64
N GLY A 148 -11.41 -8.13 -0.48
CA GLY A 148 -10.13 -8.78 -0.22
C GLY A 148 -10.18 -10.30 -0.41
N LEU A 149 -11.23 -10.95 0.10
CA LEU A 149 -11.47 -12.38 -0.12
C LEU A 149 -11.69 -12.73 -1.60
N SER A 150 -12.41 -11.87 -2.34
CA SER A 150 -12.59 -12.05 -3.78
C SER A 150 -11.25 -11.94 -4.53
N ILE A 151 -10.42 -10.96 -4.18
CA ILE A 151 -9.07 -10.80 -4.74
C ILE A 151 -8.24 -12.06 -4.46
N ALA A 152 -8.21 -12.52 -3.21
CA ALA A 152 -7.43 -13.68 -2.81
C ALA A 152 -7.83 -14.95 -3.60
N LYS A 153 -9.11 -15.13 -3.86
CA LYS A 153 -9.63 -16.27 -4.65
C LYS A 153 -9.21 -16.23 -6.12
N LYS A 154 -9.06 -15.02 -6.71
CA LYS A 154 -8.85 -14.83 -8.16
C LYS A 154 -7.39 -14.56 -8.54
N ALA A 155 -6.58 -14.13 -7.59
CA ALA A 155 -5.21 -13.67 -7.85
C ALA A 155 -4.23 -14.77 -8.27
N GLY A 156 -4.58 -16.04 -8.08
CA GLY A 156 -3.68 -17.17 -8.39
C GLY A 156 -2.41 -17.12 -7.54
N MET A 157 -1.25 -17.24 -8.16
CA MET A 157 0.06 -17.24 -7.48
C MET A 157 0.66 -15.85 -7.25
N LYS A 158 -0.09 -14.77 -7.51
CA LYS A 158 0.41 -13.41 -7.28
C LYS A 158 0.68 -13.15 -5.81
N LYS A 159 1.66 -12.34 -5.51
CA LYS A 159 1.91 -11.83 -4.16
C LYS A 159 0.77 -10.91 -3.74
N LEU A 160 0.24 -11.08 -2.53
CA LEU A 160 -0.84 -10.24 -1.98
C LEU A 160 -0.37 -9.50 -0.73
N THR A 161 -0.76 -8.23 -0.64
CA THR A 161 -0.78 -7.45 0.60
C THR A 161 -2.19 -6.90 0.73
N LEU A 162 -2.91 -7.35 1.74
CA LEU A 162 -4.32 -7.03 1.96
C LEU A 162 -4.47 -6.35 3.32
N GLU A 163 -4.92 -5.09 3.30
CA GLU A 163 -5.32 -4.32 4.46
C GLU A 163 -6.85 -4.22 4.45
N LEU A 164 -7.47 -4.93 5.33
CA LEU A 164 -8.93 -5.14 5.31
C LEU A 164 -9.60 -4.50 6.55
N GLY A 165 -10.89 -4.71 6.70
CA GLY A 165 -11.64 -4.21 7.86
C GLY A 165 -11.29 -4.95 9.14
N GLY A 166 -11.48 -4.26 10.26
CA GLY A 166 -11.35 -4.78 11.62
C GLY A 166 -12.60 -4.51 12.44
N ASN A 167 -12.55 -4.82 13.73
CA ASN A 167 -13.66 -4.62 14.66
C ASN A 167 -13.41 -3.46 15.65
N ASP A 168 -12.17 -3.05 15.85
CA ASP A 168 -11.73 -1.91 16.68
C ASP A 168 -12.52 -1.79 18.01
N PRO A 169 -12.48 -2.79 18.92
CA PRO A 169 -13.31 -2.78 20.12
C PRO A 169 -12.86 -1.69 21.09
N LEU A 170 -13.82 -0.92 21.61
CA LEU A 170 -13.64 -0.04 22.75
C LEU A 170 -14.10 -0.76 24.02
N ILE A 171 -13.20 -0.90 24.98
CA ILE A 171 -13.48 -1.54 26.27
C ILE A 171 -13.42 -0.48 27.36
N VAL A 172 -14.56 -0.27 28.04
CA VAL A 172 -14.67 0.63 29.19
C VAL A 172 -14.79 -0.24 30.46
N MET A 173 -13.79 -0.20 31.30
CA MET A 173 -13.74 -0.96 32.54
C MET A 173 -14.62 -0.30 33.61
N GLU A 174 -15.01 -1.06 34.65
CA GLU A 174 -15.91 -0.60 35.72
C GLU A 174 -15.37 0.57 36.56
N ASP A 175 -14.06 0.69 36.64
CA ASP A 175 -13.34 1.74 37.35
C ASP A 175 -12.92 2.93 36.45
N ALA A 176 -13.35 2.95 35.19
CA ALA A 176 -12.97 3.98 34.24
C ALA A 176 -13.60 5.35 34.59
N ASN A 177 -12.88 6.42 34.29
CA ASN A 177 -13.45 7.78 34.27
C ASN A 177 -14.37 7.90 33.05
N LEU A 178 -15.70 7.95 33.29
CA LEU A 178 -16.70 7.95 32.22
C LEU A 178 -16.61 9.17 31.30
N ASP A 179 -16.31 10.36 31.84
CA ASP A 179 -16.19 11.58 31.02
C ASP A 179 -14.99 11.49 30.06
N ALA A 180 -13.87 10.96 30.55
CA ALA A 180 -12.69 10.69 29.71
C ALA A 180 -12.97 9.59 28.68
N ALA A 181 -13.68 8.53 29.07
CA ALA A 181 -14.06 7.43 28.16
C ALA A 181 -14.98 7.91 27.03
N VAL A 182 -16.01 8.74 27.37
CA VAL A 182 -16.90 9.36 26.38
C VAL A 182 -16.11 10.24 25.41
N THR A 183 -15.22 11.09 25.94
CA THR A 183 -14.39 11.95 25.10
C THR A 183 -13.52 11.14 24.14
N ALA A 184 -12.91 10.06 24.62
CA ALA A 184 -12.10 9.16 23.78
C ALA A 184 -12.92 8.37 22.75
N ALA A 185 -14.18 8.04 23.09
CA ALA A 185 -15.05 7.28 22.18
C ALA A 185 -15.57 8.10 21.00
N VAL A 186 -15.65 9.43 21.13
CA VAL A 186 -16.18 10.33 20.07
C VAL A 186 -15.09 11.14 19.36
N SER A 187 -13.85 11.01 19.75
CA SER A 187 -12.68 11.67 19.11
C SER A 187 -12.12 10.82 17.98
#